data_8aa8aa4e5c254ac4997bad4c58d5fecb
#
_entry.id   8aa8aa4e5c254ac4997bad4c58d5fecb
#
_cell.length_a   1.000
_cell.length_b   1.000
_cell.length_c   1.000
_cell.angle_alpha   90.00
_cell.angle_beta   90.00
_cell.angle_gamma   90.00
#
_symmetry.space_group_name_H-M   'P 1'
#
loop_
_entity.id
_entity.type
_entity.pdbx_description
1 polymer ?
#
loop_
_entity_poly.entity_id
_entity_poly.type
_entity_poly.pdbx_seq_one_letter_code
_entity_poly.pdbx_strand_id
1 'polypeptide(L)'
;AMQKATSGNIGRRLGVLFVEQKTKSELVTNELGESVIEQTTFIEKNIISLATVQAVLGTSFRITGVGSPTEASELALLLRAGALAAPMKFVEERTVGPSLGKENIELGMKSILIGFCLVVLFMAIYYRVFGIAANISLIINLVLITGIMSLLGASLTLPGMAGIVLTVGMAVDANVLIFERIKEELKNEKNNLIAFDSGYTKSRTAILDANITTLLAAIILFFMGSGPIKGFSLTLGVGIFTTLFSVYFIARLL
;
A
#
# COMPACT_ATOMS: atom_id res chain seq x y z
N ALA A 1 45.27 -8.41 -11.16
CA ALA A 1 44.87 -8.93 -12.49
C ALA A 1 45.17 -7.90 -13.58
N MET A 2 44.71 -6.64 -13.51
CA MET A 2 44.90 -5.58 -14.51
C MET A 2 46.36 -5.25 -14.78
N GLN A 3 47.21 -5.13 -13.74
CA GLN A 3 48.62 -4.84 -13.90
C GLN A 3 49.36 -5.92 -14.74
N LYS A 4 49.07 -7.19 -14.50
CA LYS A 4 49.66 -8.31 -15.25
C LYS A 4 49.15 -8.37 -16.72
N ALA A 5 47.90 -8.02 -16.93
CA ALA A 5 47.27 -8.01 -18.26
C ALA A 5 47.78 -6.86 -19.14
N THR A 6 48.20 -5.73 -18.54
CA THR A 6 48.61 -4.53 -19.28
C THR A 6 50.13 -4.37 -19.41
N SER A 7 50.95 -5.07 -18.58
CA SER A 7 52.41 -4.96 -18.61
C SER A 7 53.07 -5.40 -19.91
N GLY A 8 52.43 -6.28 -20.69
CA GLY A 8 52.93 -6.71 -22.01
C GLY A 8 52.13 -6.16 -23.21
N ASN A 9 51.19 -5.29 -22.98
CA ASN A 9 50.23 -4.87 -23.99
C ASN A 9 50.12 -3.33 -24.11
N ILE A 10 51.17 -2.60 -23.82
CA ILE A 10 51.25 -1.14 -24.01
C ILE A 10 51.12 -0.84 -25.51
N GLY A 11 50.30 0.15 -25.87
CA GLY A 11 49.96 0.53 -27.24
C GLY A 11 48.86 -0.28 -27.89
N ARG A 12 48.38 -1.37 -27.25
CA ARG A 12 47.22 -2.16 -27.69
C ARG A 12 45.92 -1.61 -27.16
N ARG A 13 44.80 -1.93 -27.85
CA ARG A 13 43.48 -1.53 -27.43
C ARG A 13 42.97 -2.44 -26.32
N LEU A 14 42.43 -1.83 -25.26
CA LEU A 14 41.71 -2.50 -24.19
C LEU A 14 40.22 -2.20 -24.37
N GLY A 15 39.42 -3.24 -24.53
CA GLY A 15 37.97 -3.12 -24.60
C GLY A 15 37.35 -3.45 -23.21
N VAL A 16 36.42 -2.62 -22.78
CA VAL A 16 35.54 -2.94 -21.66
C VAL A 16 34.26 -3.55 -22.23
N LEU A 17 34.07 -4.83 -21.94
CA LEU A 17 32.90 -5.59 -22.38
C LEU A 17 31.89 -5.66 -21.23
N PHE A 18 30.69 -5.15 -21.47
CA PHE A 18 29.56 -5.36 -20.58
C PHE A 18 28.80 -6.59 -21.04
N VAL A 19 28.64 -7.53 -20.11
CA VAL A 19 27.92 -8.78 -20.35
C VAL A 19 26.66 -8.75 -19.53
N GLU A 20 25.51 -8.65 -20.16
CA GLU A 20 24.22 -8.60 -19.53
C GLU A 20 23.37 -9.81 -19.94
N GLN A 21 22.70 -10.40 -18.99
CA GLN A 21 21.75 -11.47 -19.26
C GLN A 21 20.36 -10.86 -19.36
N LYS A 22 19.82 -10.79 -20.59
CA LYS A 22 18.47 -10.31 -20.86
C LYS A 22 17.48 -11.45 -21.03
N THR A 23 16.29 -11.25 -20.52
CA THR A 23 15.18 -12.20 -20.69
C THR A 23 14.18 -11.58 -21.64
N LYS A 24 13.90 -12.25 -22.75
CA LYS A 24 12.83 -11.88 -23.68
C LYS A 24 11.61 -12.75 -23.37
N SER A 25 10.49 -12.10 -23.10
CA SER A 25 9.20 -12.78 -22.89
C SER A 25 8.42 -12.76 -24.20
N GLU A 26 8.13 -13.90 -24.76
CA GLU A 26 7.28 -14.06 -25.94
C GLU A 26 6.02 -14.81 -25.55
N LEU A 27 4.87 -14.33 -26.03
CA LEU A 27 3.60 -15.06 -25.90
C LEU A 27 3.60 -16.19 -26.91
N VAL A 28 3.73 -17.43 -26.43
CA VAL A 28 3.62 -18.64 -27.25
C VAL A 28 2.30 -19.31 -26.93
N THR A 29 1.56 -19.68 -27.98
CA THR A 29 0.31 -20.40 -27.82
C THR A 29 0.63 -21.89 -27.74
N ASN A 30 0.30 -22.54 -26.63
CA ASN A 30 0.47 -23.97 -26.45
C ASN A 30 -0.49 -24.75 -27.39
N GLU A 31 -0.23 -26.05 -27.58
CA GLU A 31 -1.08 -26.97 -28.38
C GLU A 31 -2.54 -27.02 -27.88
N LEU A 32 -2.82 -26.55 -26.68
CA LEU A 32 -4.16 -26.43 -26.07
C LEU A 32 -4.83 -25.06 -26.29
N GLY A 33 -4.20 -24.15 -27.07
CA GLY A 33 -4.77 -22.82 -27.38
C GLY A 33 -4.63 -21.80 -26.28
N GLU A 34 -3.89 -22.07 -25.18
CA GLU A 34 -3.63 -21.14 -24.10
C GLU A 34 -2.37 -20.34 -24.37
N SER A 35 -2.43 -19.02 -24.16
CA SER A 35 -1.28 -18.11 -24.27
C SER A 35 -0.39 -18.24 -23.03
N VAL A 36 0.77 -18.89 -23.19
CA VAL A 36 1.78 -19.02 -22.14
C VAL A 36 2.95 -18.07 -22.45
N ILE A 37 3.45 -17.38 -21.44
CA ILE A 37 4.63 -16.53 -21.57
C ILE A 37 5.86 -17.40 -21.50
N GLU A 38 6.50 -17.65 -22.65
CA GLU A 38 7.80 -18.30 -22.69
C GLU A 38 8.92 -17.28 -22.51
N GLN A 39 9.76 -17.49 -21.51
CA GLN A 39 10.89 -16.62 -21.19
C GLN A 39 12.19 -17.23 -21.70
N THR A 40 12.71 -16.65 -22.77
CA THR A 40 14.02 -17.05 -23.31
C THR A 40 15.08 -16.11 -22.81
N THR A 41 16.10 -16.66 -22.16
CA THR A 41 17.23 -15.89 -21.62
C THR A 41 18.40 -15.90 -22.60
N PHE A 42 18.88 -14.74 -22.99
CA PHE A 42 20.05 -14.61 -23.88
C PHE A 42 21.10 -13.67 -23.27
N ILE A 43 22.35 -13.90 -23.63
CA ILE A 43 23.48 -13.09 -23.15
C ILE A 43 23.78 -12.04 -24.20
N GLU A 44 23.59 -10.78 -23.85
CA GLU A 44 23.98 -9.63 -24.66
C GLU A 44 25.36 -9.13 -24.24
N LYS A 45 26.23 -8.96 -25.22
CA LYS A 45 27.59 -8.50 -25.00
C LYS A 45 27.81 -7.19 -25.71
N ASN A 46 27.91 -6.11 -24.97
CA ASN A 46 28.11 -4.76 -25.51
C ASN A 46 29.49 -4.23 -25.13
N ILE A 47 30.21 -3.73 -26.11
CA ILE A 47 31.50 -3.03 -25.87
C ILE A 47 31.17 -1.62 -25.43
N ILE A 48 31.43 -1.29 -24.16
CA ILE A 48 31.13 0.03 -23.61
C ILE A 48 32.23 1.03 -23.89
N SER A 49 33.49 0.58 -23.93
CA SER A 49 34.63 1.45 -24.16
C SER A 49 35.80 0.72 -24.84
N LEU A 50 36.43 1.40 -25.77
CA LEU A 50 37.67 0.96 -26.41
C LEU A 50 38.74 2.04 -26.17
N ALA A 51 39.67 1.74 -25.26
CA ALA A 51 40.76 2.65 -24.91
C ALA A 51 42.12 2.02 -25.24
N THR A 52 43.11 2.85 -25.65
CA THR A 52 44.48 2.38 -25.87
C THR A 52 45.25 2.38 -24.53
N VAL A 53 45.93 1.29 -24.22
CA VAL A 53 46.75 1.19 -23.02
C VAL A 53 48.01 2.05 -23.21
N GLN A 54 48.09 3.17 -22.50
CA GLN A 54 49.24 4.09 -22.58
C GLN A 54 50.35 3.74 -21.56
N ALA A 55 49.97 3.14 -20.44
CA ALA A 55 50.92 2.71 -19.40
C ALA A 55 50.37 1.47 -18.66
N VAL A 56 51.19 0.82 -17.88
CA VAL A 56 50.78 -0.30 -17.03
C VAL A 56 49.77 0.16 -15.99
N LEU A 57 48.60 -0.43 -15.99
CA LEU A 57 47.49 -0.06 -15.09
C LEU A 57 47.75 -0.55 -13.68
N GLY A 58 47.78 0.37 -12.72
CA GLY A 58 47.90 0.04 -11.27
C GLY A 58 46.53 -0.18 -10.62
N THR A 59 46.48 0.15 -9.35
CA THR A 59 45.23 0.10 -8.54
C THR A 59 44.27 1.24 -8.87
N SER A 60 44.80 2.33 -9.43
CA SER A 60 44.06 3.51 -9.88
C SER A 60 44.48 3.84 -11.30
N PHE A 61 43.53 4.05 -12.19
CA PHE A 61 43.77 4.40 -13.58
C PHE A 61 42.69 5.36 -14.09
N ARG A 62 43.00 6.10 -15.15
CA ARG A 62 42.08 7.03 -15.79
C ARG A 62 41.82 6.60 -17.23
N ILE A 63 40.59 6.64 -17.64
CA ILE A 63 40.18 6.46 -19.04
C ILE A 63 39.96 7.85 -19.61
N THR A 64 40.64 8.17 -20.73
CA THR A 64 40.51 9.43 -21.43
C THR A 64 40.01 9.17 -22.86
N GLY A 65 39.37 10.18 -23.47
CA GLY A 65 38.83 10.04 -24.83
C GLY A 65 37.45 9.43 -24.89
N VAL A 66 36.75 9.43 -23.78
CA VAL A 66 35.30 9.13 -23.74
C VAL A 66 34.57 10.38 -24.24
N GLY A 67 33.80 10.24 -25.31
CA GLY A 67 33.19 11.32 -26.11
C GLY A 67 32.60 12.50 -25.32
N SER A 68 31.36 12.41 -24.91
CA SER A 68 30.67 13.48 -24.18
C SER A 68 30.77 13.29 -22.65
N PRO A 69 30.54 14.35 -21.84
CA PRO A 69 30.45 14.24 -20.37
C PRO A 69 29.36 13.30 -19.92
N THR A 70 28.29 13.14 -20.66
CA THR A 70 27.20 12.20 -20.40
C THR A 70 27.66 10.76 -20.57
N GLU A 71 28.34 10.43 -21.65
CA GLU A 71 28.93 9.10 -21.89
C GLU A 71 29.97 8.73 -20.83
N ALA A 72 30.77 9.69 -20.40
CA ALA A 72 31.75 9.49 -19.32
C ALA A 72 31.07 9.20 -17.99
N SER A 73 29.93 9.86 -17.69
CA SER A 73 29.14 9.64 -16.49
C SER A 73 28.46 8.26 -16.51
N GLU A 74 27.89 7.85 -17.65
CA GLU A 74 27.31 6.53 -17.84
C GLU A 74 28.35 5.42 -17.70
N LEU A 75 29.51 5.58 -18.32
CA LEU A 75 30.62 4.63 -18.19
C LEU A 75 31.09 4.52 -16.73
N ALA A 76 31.20 5.64 -16.03
CA ALA A 76 31.57 5.66 -14.61
C ALA A 76 30.53 4.96 -13.73
N LEU A 77 29.24 5.15 -14.04
CA LEU A 77 28.14 4.49 -13.36
C LEU A 77 28.18 2.97 -13.55
N LEU A 78 28.34 2.52 -14.80
CA LEU A 78 28.42 1.10 -15.15
C LEU A 78 29.63 0.42 -14.51
N LEU A 79 30.81 1.08 -14.52
CA LEU A 79 32.01 0.57 -13.88
C LEU A 79 31.90 0.53 -12.35
N ARG A 80 31.19 1.50 -11.75
CA ARG A 80 30.96 1.57 -10.30
C ARG A 80 29.92 0.57 -9.82
N ALA A 81 28.86 0.36 -10.62
CA ALA A 81 27.84 -0.64 -10.33
C ALA A 81 28.42 -2.07 -10.35
N GLY A 82 29.49 -2.28 -11.14
CA GLY A 82 30.16 -3.58 -11.27
C GLY A 82 29.27 -4.62 -11.94
N ALA A 83 29.82 -5.80 -12.16
CA ALA A 83 29.03 -6.95 -12.57
C ALA A 83 28.28 -7.49 -11.34
N LEU A 84 26.96 -7.64 -11.46
CA LEU A 84 26.17 -8.31 -10.44
C LEU A 84 26.72 -9.72 -10.21
N ALA A 85 26.92 -10.08 -8.94
CA ALA A 85 27.48 -11.38 -8.57
C ALA A 85 26.58 -12.56 -8.95
N ALA A 86 25.28 -12.27 -9.21
CA ALA A 86 24.30 -13.24 -9.69
C ALA A 86 23.37 -12.58 -10.73
N PRO A 87 22.91 -13.34 -11.75
CA PRO A 87 21.94 -12.82 -12.70
C PRO A 87 20.62 -12.52 -11.99
N MET A 88 20.14 -11.27 -12.13
CA MET A 88 18.82 -10.89 -11.61
C MET A 88 17.76 -11.11 -12.69
N LYS A 89 16.69 -11.79 -12.31
CA LYS A 89 15.46 -11.92 -13.10
C LYS A 89 14.43 -10.96 -12.53
N PHE A 90 13.79 -10.17 -13.40
CA PHE A 90 12.54 -9.52 -13.04
C PHE A 90 11.48 -10.61 -12.87
N VAL A 91 11.03 -10.82 -11.65
CA VAL A 91 10.00 -11.83 -11.33
C VAL A 91 8.61 -11.29 -11.64
N GLU A 92 8.41 -10.01 -11.38
CA GLU A 92 7.15 -9.32 -11.64
C GLU A 92 7.44 -7.84 -11.96
N GLU A 93 6.92 -7.34 -13.07
CA GLU A 93 6.88 -5.93 -13.40
C GLU A 93 5.42 -5.51 -13.58
N ARG A 94 4.95 -4.63 -12.72
CA ARG A 94 3.61 -4.04 -12.81
C ARG A 94 3.73 -2.56 -13.12
N THR A 95 3.49 -2.20 -14.35
CA THR A 95 3.36 -0.80 -14.77
C THR A 95 1.89 -0.42 -14.75
N VAL A 96 1.48 0.35 -13.74
CA VAL A 96 0.13 0.92 -13.69
C VAL A 96 0.18 2.32 -14.29
N GLY A 97 -0.46 2.49 -15.44
CA GLY A 97 -0.55 3.79 -16.09
C GLY A 97 -1.36 4.80 -15.25
N PRO A 98 -1.05 6.12 -15.32
CA PRO A 98 -1.75 7.16 -14.56
C PRO A 98 -3.26 7.18 -14.80
N SER A 99 -3.72 6.81 -15.99
CA SER A 99 -5.14 6.73 -16.36
C SER A 99 -5.90 5.66 -15.57
N LEU A 100 -5.33 4.45 -15.44
CA LEU A 100 -5.92 3.36 -14.66
C LEU A 100 -5.99 3.70 -13.18
N GLY A 101 -4.98 4.39 -12.64
CA GLY A 101 -4.99 4.87 -11.26
C GLY A 101 -6.13 5.86 -11.00
N LYS A 102 -6.34 6.82 -11.90
CA LYS A 102 -7.42 7.82 -11.79
C LYS A 102 -8.80 7.18 -11.86
N GLU A 103 -9.02 6.29 -12.82
CA GLU A 103 -10.30 5.58 -13.00
C GLU A 103 -10.65 4.75 -11.75
N ASN A 104 -9.70 3.99 -11.23
CA ASN A 104 -9.89 3.20 -10.02
C ASN A 104 -10.20 4.06 -8.78
N ILE A 105 -9.56 5.24 -8.65
CA ILE A 105 -9.86 6.19 -7.56
C ILE A 105 -11.29 6.73 -7.72
N GLU A 106 -11.71 7.13 -8.91
CA GLU A 106 -13.05 7.64 -9.15
C GLU A 106 -14.13 6.59 -8.86
N LEU A 107 -13.93 5.35 -9.32
CA LEU A 107 -14.83 4.23 -9.03
C LEU A 107 -14.87 3.91 -7.54
N GLY A 108 -13.72 3.89 -6.87
CA GLY A 108 -13.62 3.69 -5.42
C GLY A 108 -14.36 4.76 -4.63
N MET A 109 -14.17 6.03 -4.97
CA MET A 109 -14.87 7.15 -4.31
C MET A 109 -16.39 7.11 -4.53
N LYS A 110 -16.85 6.78 -5.74
CA LYS A 110 -18.28 6.60 -6.01
C LYS A 110 -18.87 5.46 -5.18
N SER A 111 -18.17 4.34 -5.09
CA SER A 111 -18.60 3.17 -4.30
C SER A 111 -18.70 3.50 -2.81
N ILE A 112 -17.71 4.22 -2.26
CA ILE A 112 -17.73 4.69 -0.87
C ILE A 112 -18.96 5.59 -0.64
N LEU A 113 -19.19 6.57 -1.52
CA LEU A 113 -20.29 7.50 -1.37
C LEU A 113 -21.65 6.80 -1.42
N ILE A 114 -21.84 5.88 -2.37
CA ILE A 114 -23.09 5.11 -2.49
C ILE A 114 -23.30 4.25 -1.25
N GLY A 115 -22.27 3.49 -0.82
CA GLY A 115 -22.34 2.66 0.38
C GLY A 115 -22.64 3.47 1.64
N PHE A 116 -21.97 4.61 1.80
CA PHE A 116 -22.22 5.53 2.91
C PHE A 116 -23.66 6.06 2.91
N CYS A 117 -24.18 6.53 1.77
CA CYS A 117 -25.56 7.01 1.64
C CYS A 117 -26.57 5.92 1.98
N LEU A 118 -26.36 4.69 1.52
CA LEU A 118 -27.23 3.55 1.84
C LEU A 118 -27.25 3.26 3.34
N VAL A 119 -26.10 3.28 4.01
CA VAL A 119 -25.98 3.08 5.45
C VAL A 119 -26.71 4.19 6.22
N VAL A 120 -26.47 5.46 5.87
CA VAL A 120 -27.12 6.62 6.50
C VAL A 120 -28.65 6.53 6.34
N LEU A 121 -29.12 6.17 5.15
CA LEU A 121 -30.55 6.00 4.88
C LEU A 121 -31.15 4.86 5.71
N PHE A 122 -30.48 3.72 5.73
CA PHE A 122 -30.91 2.55 6.53
C PHE A 122 -31.03 2.91 8.01
N MET A 123 -29.99 3.54 8.59
CA MET A 123 -29.98 3.97 9.98
C MET A 123 -31.10 4.96 10.31
N ALA A 124 -31.33 5.94 9.43
CA ALA A 124 -32.38 6.94 9.61
C ALA A 124 -33.79 6.32 9.58
N ILE A 125 -34.04 5.35 8.69
CA ILE A 125 -35.33 4.68 8.56
C ILE A 125 -35.58 3.71 9.73
N TYR A 126 -34.60 2.86 10.03
CA TYR A 126 -34.77 1.77 10.99
C TYR A 126 -34.71 2.24 12.45
N TYR A 127 -33.72 3.08 12.81
CA TYR A 127 -33.50 3.56 14.18
C TYR A 127 -34.11 4.95 14.46
N ARG A 128 -34.65 5.63 13.44
CA ARG A 128 -35.30 6.93 13.58
C ARG A 128 -34.42 7.94 14.34
N VAL A 129 -34.84 8.39 15.54
CA VAL A 129 -34.13 9.39 16.35
C VAL A 129 -32.71 8.92 16.72
N PHE A 130 -32.56 7.68 17.19
CA PHE A 130 -31.23 7.10 17.48
C PHE A 130 -30.38 6.99 16.19
N GLY A 131 -31.01 6.72 15.05
CA GLY A 131 -30.35 6.68 13.76
C GLY A 131 -29.79 8.04 13.34
N ILE A 132 -30.44 9.15 13.66
CA ILE A 132 -29.92 10.49 13.40
C ILE A 132 -28.65 10.75 14.23
N ALA A 133 -28.67 10.42 15.53
CA ALA A 133 -27.49 10.56 16.39
C ALA A 133 -26.32 9.70 15.89
N ALA A 134 -26.60 8.44 15.50
CA ALA A 134 -25.59 7.56 14.90
C ALA A 134 -25.03 8.12 13.60
N ASN A 135 -25.86 8.70 12.73
CA ASN A 135 -25.41 9.29 11.47
C ASN A 135 -24.51 10.51 11.69
N ILE A 136 -24.83 11.36 12.66
CA ILE A 136 -23.96 12.50 13.04
C ILE A 136 -22.62 11.96 13.55
N SER A 137 -22.65 10.99 14.46
CA SER A 137 -21.45 10.33 14.97
C SER A 137 -20.59 9.71 13.86
N LEU A 138 -21.23 9.10 12.87
CA LEU A 138 -20.59 8.49 11.71
C LEU A 138 -19.92 9.52 10.80
N ILE A 139 -20.57 10.65 10.54
CA ILE A 139 -19.99 11.77 9.76
C ILE A 139 -18.77 12.31 10.48
N ILE A 140 -18.86 12.55 11.79
CA ILE A 140 -17.73 13.03 12.58
C ILE A 140 -16.58 12.00 12.57
N ASN A 141 -16.89 10.71 12.68
CA ASN A 141 -15.90 9.64 12.57
C ASN A 141 -15.16 9.70 11.23
N LEU A 142 -15.87 9.88 10.12
CA LEU A 142 -15.26 9.98 8.78
C LEU A 142 -14.35 11.21 8.67
N VAL A 143 -14.75 12.35 9.23
CA VAL A 143 -13.91 13.55 9.30
C VAL A 143 -12.68 13.32 10.15
N LEU A 144 -12.81 12.63 11.28
CA LEU A 144 -11.67 12.30 12.17
C LEU A 144 -10.67 11.36 11.48
N ILE A 145 -11.15 10.31 10.80
CA ILE A 145 -10.27 9.39 10.06
C ILE A 145 -9.48 10.17 9.01
N THR A 146 -10.16 10.94 8.16
CA THR A 146 -9.51 11.70 7.10
C THR A 146 -8.56 12.76 7.65
N GLY A 147 -8.92 13.43 8.74
CA GLY A 147 -8.08 14.39 9.42
C GLY A 147 -6.81 13.76 10.00
N ILE A 148 -6.92 12.64 10.71
CA ILE A 148 -5.76 11.94 11.27
C ILE A 148 -4.87 11.38 10.17
N MET A 149 -5.44 10.77 9.12
CA MET A 149 -4.66 10.28 7.98
C MET A 149 -3.90 11.41 7.29
N SER A 150 -4.51 12.58 7.16
CA SER A 150 -3.86 13.78 6.62
C SER A 150 -2.72 14.29 7.52
N LEU A 151 -2.91 14.32 8.84
CA LEU A 151 -1.87 14.71 9.80
C LEU A 151 -0.67 13.76 9.79
N LEU A 152 -0.92 12.47 9.58
CA LEU A 152 0.15 11.46 9.47
C LEU A 152 0.87 11.50 8.11
N GLY A 153 0.41 12.31 7.17
CA GLY A 153 0.94 12.34 5.80
C GLY A 153 0.77 11.00 5.07
N ALA A 154 -0.21 10.20 5.48
CA ALA A 154 -0.43 8.87 4.93
C ALA A 154 -1.09 8.94 3.56
N SER A 155 -0.52 8.23 2.57
CA SER A 155 -1.11 8.11 1.25
C SER A 155 -2.31 7.16 1.27
N LEU A 156 -3.44 7.62 0.73
CA LEU A 156 -4.62 6.79 0.59
C LEU A 156 -4.45 5.84 -0.60
N THR A 157 -4.27 4.55 -0.30
CA THR A 157 -4.19 3.48 -1.31
C THR A 157 -5.59 2.92 -1.60
N LEU A 158 -5.76 2.19 -2.72
CA LEU A 158 -7.02 1.48 -3.01
C LEU A 158 -7.47 0.56 -1.86
N PRO A 159 -6.60 -0.31 -1.31
CA PRO A 159 -6.94 -1.05 -0.09
C PRO A 159 -7.20 -0.15 1.12
N GLY A 160 -6.52 1.00 1.24
CA GLY A 160 -6.79 1.98 2.30
C GLY A 160 -8.22 2.56 2.21
N MET A 161 -8.74 2.82 1.00
CA MET A 161 -10.13 3.20 0.79
C MET A 161 -11.10 2.09 1.24
N ALA A 162 -10.80 0.82 0.95
CA ALA A 162 -11.58 -0.30 1.47
C ALA A 162 -11.55 -0.36 3.01
N GLY A 163 -10.43 0.02 3.63
CA GLY A 163 -10.31 0.19 5.09
C GLY A 163 -11.26 1.23 5.66
N ILE A 164 -11.46 2.37 4.96
CA ILE A 164 -12.45 3.38 5.37
C ILE A 164 -13.86 2.79 5.34
N VAL A 165 -14.25 2.10 4.26
CA VAL A 165 -15.57 1.46 4.13
C VAL A 165 -15.81 0.45 5.25
N LEU A 166 -14.80 -0.38 5.53
CA LEU A 166 -14.87 -1.35 6.61
C LEU A 166 -15.03 -0.68 7.96
N THR A 167 -14.31 0.40 8.23
CA THR A 167 -14.42 1.18 9.47
C THR A 167 -15.80 1.82 9.63
N VAL A 168 -16.38 2.35 8.55
CA VAL A 168 -17.76 2.85 8.54
C VAL A 168 -18.73 1.73 8.95
N GLY A 169 -18.59 0.54 8.39
CA GLY A 169 -19.39 -0.63 8.77
C GLY A 169 -19.27 -0.98 10.25
N MET A 170 -18.05 -1.03 10.78
CA MET A 170 -17.80 -1.31 12.21
C MET A 170 -18.36 -0.22 13.14
N ALA A 171 -18.30 1.05 12.72
CA ALA A 171 -18.87 2.14 13.50
C ALA A 171 -20.40 2.06 13.58
N VAL A 172 -21.04 1.68 12.48
CA VAL A 172 -22.48 1.43 12.44
C VAL A 172 -22.85 0.25 13.33
N ASP A 173 -22.13 -0.87 13.21
CA ASP A 173 -22.36 -2.07 14.01
C ASP A 173 -22.25 -1.79 15.51
N ALA A 174 -21.26 -1.02 15.94
CA ALA A 174 -21.11 -0.60 17.32
C ALA A 174 -22.32 0.22 17.82
N ASN A 175 -22.83 1.15 17.02
CA ASN A 175 -24.04 1.92 17.37
C ASN A 175 -25.29 1.03 17.41
N VAL A 176 -25.43 0.10 16.47
CA VAL A 176 -26.54 -0.86 16.41
C VAL A 176 -26.55 -1.73 17.66
N LEU A 177 -25.40 -2.28 18.07
CA LEU A 177 -25.27 -3.08 19.30
C LEU A 177 -25.72 -2.30 20.53
N ILE A 178 -25.34 -1.04 20.66
CA ILE A 178 -25.77 -0.18 21.76
C ILE A 178 -27.28 0.02 21.72
N PHE A 179 -27.84 0.37 20.56
CA PHE A 179 -29.27 0.67 20.43
C PHE A 179 -30.14 -0.56 20.67
N GLU A 180 -29.76 -1.72 20.18
CA GLU A 180 -30.48 -2.95 20.47
C GLU A 180 -30.40 -3.30 21.96
N ARG A 181 -29.25 -3.09 22.59
CA ARG A 181 -29.10 -3.30 24.04
C ARG A 181 -29.96 -2.32 24.85
N ILE A 182 -30.01 -1.06 24.46
CA ILE A 182 -30.90 -0.08 25.09
C ILE A 182 -32.36 -0.52 24.95
N LYS A 183 -32.80 -1.01 23.77
CA LYS A 183 -34.15 -1.51 23.56
C LYS A 183 -34.48 -2.73 24.46
N GLU A 184 -33.52 -3.62 24.69
CA GLU A 184 -33.67 -4.73 25.62
C GLU A 184 -33.83 -4.25 27.06
N GLU A 185 -32.98 -3.31 27.50
CA GLU A 185 -33.05 -2.79 28.87
C GLU A 185 -34.34 -1.99 29.11
N LEU A 186 -34.87 -1.27 28.10
CA LEU A 186 -36.15 -0.55 28.16
C LEU A 186 -37.34 -1.47 28.40
N LYS A 187 -37.25 -2.76 28.08
CA LYS A 187 -38.31 -3.74 28.40
C LYS A 187 -38.33 -4.14 29.87
N ASN A 188 -37.16 -4.07 30.50
CA ASN A 188 -36.97 -4.54 31.87
C ASN A 188 -36.99 -3.40 32.89
N GLU A 189 -36.54 -2.22 32.52
CA GLU A 189 -36.38 -1.04 33.37
C GLU A 189 -37.53 -0.04 33.13
N LYS A 190 -38.12 0.47 34.21
CA LYS A 190 -39.15 1.52 34.11
C LYS A 190 -38.60 2.93 33.84
N ASN A 191 -37.30 3.15 34.10
CA ASN A 191 -36.67 4.43 33.94
C ASN A 191 -35.82 4.44 32.66
N ASN A 192 -36.18 5.28 31.71
CA ASN A 192 -35.51 5.39 30.42
C ASN A 192 -34.02 5.78 30.52
N LEU A 193 -33.65 6.62 31.50
CA LEU A 193 -32.25 7.04 31.70
C LEU A 193 -31.40 5.89 32.22
N ILE A 194 -31.94 5.07 33.15
CA ILE A 194 -31.25 3.89 33.67
C ILE A 194 -31.10 2.84 32.55
N ALA A 195 -32.12 2.61 31.76
CA ALA A 195 -32.06 1.68 30.63
C ALA A 195 -31.01 2.13 29.59
N PHE A 196 -30.94 3.43 29.31
CA PHE A 196 -29.93 4.00 28.40
C PHE A 196 -28.49 3.78 28.91
N ASP A 197 -28.21 4.14 30.17
CA ASP A 197 -26.88 3.96 30.75
C ASP A 197 -26.48 2.49 30.90
N SER A 198 -27.44 1.62 31.29
CA SER A 198 -27.26 0.18 31.30
C SER A 198 -26.95 -0.40 29.93
N GLY A 199 -27.65 0.03 28.89
CA GLY A 199 -27.41 -0.38 27.49
C GLY A 199 -25.98 -0.06 27.04
N TYR A 200 -25.53 1.16 27.27
CA TYR A 200 -24.14 1.58 26.96
C TYR A 200 -23.11 0.78 27.76
N THR A 201 -23.33 0.59 29.05
CA THR A 201 -22.37 -0.11 29.93
C THR A 201 -22.27 -1.59 29.56
N LYS A 202 -23.39 -2.26 29.30
CA LYS A 202 -23.42 -3.70 28.99
C LYS A 202 -22.91 -4.01 27.57
N SER A 203 -23.08 -3.09 26.59
CA SER A 203 -22.55 -3.28 25.24
C SER A 203 -21.05 -3.00 25.13
N ARG A 204 -20.47 -2.27 26.10
CA ARG A 204 -19.07 -1.82 26.08
C ARG A 204 -18.08 -2.98 25.90
N THR A 205 -18.22 -4.05 26.63
CA THR A 205 -17.28 -5.19 26.58
C THR A 205 -17.26 -5.81 25.20
N ALA A 206 -18.44 -6.10 24.62
CA ALA A 206 -18.54 -6.71 23.30
C ALA A 206 -17.92 -5.81 22.20
N ILE A 207 -18.17 -4.50 22.26
CA ILE A 207 -17.62 -3.55 21.31
C ILE A 207 -16.10 -3.45 21.44
N LEU A 208 -15.56 -3.40 22.67
CA LEU A 208 -14.12 -3.33 22.89
C LEU A 208 -13.44 -4.63 22.44
N ASP A 209 -13.98 -5.80 22.76
CA ASP A 209 -13.40 -7.09 22.38
C ASP A 209 -13.31 -7.24 20.86
N ALA A 210 -14.38 -6.90 20.15
CA ALA A 210 -14.40 -6.93 18.68
C ALA A 210 -13.36 -5.96 18.07
N ASN A 211 -13.28 -4.74 18.60
CA ASN A 211 -12.34 -3.74 18.10
C ASN A 211 -10.88 -4.08 18.46
N ILE A 212 -10.60 -4.63 19.64
CA ILE A 212 -9.26 -5.08 20.04
C ILE A 212 -8.80 -6.21 19.13
N THR A 213 -9.65 -7.19 18.85
CA THR A 213 -9.32 -8.29 17.93
C THR A 213 -8.96 -7.78 16.54
N THR A 214 -9.75 -6.84 16.01
CA THR A 214 -9.48 -6.22 14.70
C THR A 214 -8.22 -5.35 14.74
N LEU A 215 -7.97 -4.65 15.84
CA LEU A 215 -6.74 -3.85 16.01
C LEU A 215 -5.49 -4.72 16.00
N LEU A 216 -5.52 -5.89 16.67
CA LEU A 216 -4.41 -6.84 16.63
C LEU A 216 -4.14 -7.31 15.20
N ALA A 217 -5.19 -7.63 14.44
CA ALA A 217 -5.04 -7.97 13.02
C ALA A 217 -4.44 -6.81 12.20
N ALA A 218 -4.88 -5.58 12.43
CA ALA A 218 -4.34 -4.39 11.78
C ALA A 218 -2.84 -4.19 12.11
N ILE A 219 -2.43 -4.38 13.36
CA ILE A 219 -1.03 -4.30 13.78
C ILE A 219 -0.18 -5.36 13.07
N ILE A 220 -0.63 -6.60 13.03
CA ILE A 220 0.08 -7.69 12.34
C ILE A 220 0.24 -7.35 10.86
N LEU A 221 -0.83 -6.90 10.19
CA LEU A 221 -0.80 -6.50 8.79
C LEU A 221 0.11 -5.30 8.53
N PHE A 222 0.23 -4.38 9.48
CA PHE A 222 1.12 -3.23 9.36
C PHE A 222 2.60 -3.63 9.37
N PHE A 223 3.00 -4.56 10.24
CA PHE A 223 4.38 -5.01 10.35
C PHE A 223 4.76 -6.03 9.27
N MET A 224 3.85 -6.94 8.92
CA MET A 224 4.11 -8.01 7.94
C MET A 224 3.73 -7.63 6.51
N GLY A 225 2.87 -6.63 6.33
CA GLY A 225 2.38 -6.21 5.02
C GLY A 225 3.40 -5.39 4.23
N SER A 226 3.28 -5.41 2.91
CA SER A 226 4.04 -4.58 1.98
C SER A 226 3.15 -3.51 1.34
N GLY A 227 3.72 -2.35 0.96
CA GLY A 227 3.09 -1.30 0.17
C GLY A 227 1.59 -1.07 0.43
N PRO A 228 0.71 -1.55 -0.46
CA PRO A 228 -0.73 -1.32 -0.37
C PRO A 228 -1.39 -1.88 0.90
N ILE A 229 -0.89 -3.01 1.42
CA ILE A 229 -1.41 -3.65 2.65
C ILE A 229 -1.13 -2.79 3.88
N LYS A 230 0.02 -2.12 3.94
CA LYS A 230 0.32 -1.16 5.01
C LYS A 230 -0.64 0.02 5.02
N GLY A 231 -1.02 0.52 3.85
CA GLY A 231 -2.03 1.57 3.73
C GLY A 231 -3.39 1.14 4.28
N PHE A 232 -3.84 -0.07 3.94
CA PHE A 232 -5.06 -0.67 4.50
C PHE A 232 -5.00 -0.80 6.02
N SER A 233 -3.93 -1.40 6.55
CA SER A 233 -3.78 -1.64 7.99
C SER A 233 -3.70 -0.36 8.80
N LEU A 234 -3.03 0.68 8.27
CA LEU A 234 -2.98 1.99 8.90
C LEU A 234 -4.37 2.64 8.97
N THR A 235 -5.10 2.63 7.85
CA THR A 235 -6.46 3.18 7.79
C THR A 235 -7.39 2.44 8.75
N LEU A 236 -7.30 1.11 8.80
CA LEU A 236 -8.09 0.28 9.70
C LEU A 236 -7.74 0.58 11.17
N GLY A 237 -6.46 0.66 11.53
CA GLY A 237 -6.02 0.98 12.89
C GLY A 237 -6.49 2.36 13.35
N VAL A 238 -6.26 3.41 12.54
CA VAL A 238 -6.76 4.76 12.82
C VAL A 238 -8.29 4.75 12.93
N GLY A 239 -8.97 4.03 12.02
CA GLY A 239 -10.42 3.90 12.01
C GLY A 239 -10.99 3.29 13.28
N ILE A 240 -10.36 2.28 13.86
CA ILE A 240 -10.79 1.68 15.13
C ILE A 240 -10.71 2.70 16.27
N PHE A 241 -9.61 3.46 16.38
CA PHE A 241 -9.50 4.49 17.41
C PHE A 241 -10.56 5.59 17.26
N THR A 242 -10.78 6.08 16.05
CA THR A 242 -11.80 7.11 15.78
C THR A 242 -13.21 6.59 15.99
N THR A 243 -13.48 5.32 15.67
CA THR A 243 -14.77 4.67 15.91
C THR A 243 -15.06 4.57 17.41
N LEU A 244 -14.11 4.07 18.19
CA LEU A 244 -14.27 3.99 19.65
C LEU A 244 -14.50 5.38 20.26
N PHE A 245 -13.75 6.38 19.84
CA PHE A 245 -13.95 7.75 20.27
C PHE A 245 -15.34 8.27 19.90
N SER A 246 -15.75 8.08 18.64
CA SER A 246 -17.03 8.57 18.12
C SER A 246 -18.22 7.92 18.81
N VAL A 247 -18.17 6.61 19.03
CA VAL A 247 -19.25 5.86 19.67
C VAL A 247 -19.37 6.18 21.16
N TYR A 248 -18.27 6.25 21.90
CA TYR A 248 -18.33 6.45 23.34
C TYR A 248 -18.44 7.90 23.79
N PHE A 249 -17.92 8.84 23.00
CA PHE A 249 -17.99 10.26 23.37
C PHE A 249 -19.07 11.00 22.59
N ILE A 250 -19.12 10.85 21.27
CA ILE A 250 -20.00 11.65 20.43
C ILE A 250 -21.42 11.09 20.42
N ALA A 251 -21.60 9.80 20.13
CA ALA A 251 -22.92 9.20 20.06
C ALA A 251 -23.62 9.15 21.44
N ARG A 252 -22.86 9.11 22.54
CA ARG A 252 -23.42 9.19 23.90
C ARG A 252 -23.84 10.59 24.30
N LEU A 253 -23.22 11.63 23.75
CA LEU A 253 -23.49 13.02 24.07
C LEU A 253 -24.71 13.55 23.30
N LEU A 254 -24.99 13.01 22.13
CA LEU A 254 -26.14 13.33 21.27
C LEU A 254 -27.42 12.63 21.72
#